data_2218966e5f454f85eda2491294cd1fc0
#
_entry.id   2218966e5f454f85eda2491294cd1fc0
#
_cell.length_a   1.000
_cell.length_b   1.000
_cell.length_c   1.000
_cell.angle_alpha   90.00
_cell.angle_beta   90.00
_cell.angle_gamma   90.00
#
_symmetry.space_group_name_H-M   'P 1'
#
loop_
_entity.id
_entity.type
_entity.pdbx_description
1 polymer ?
#
loop_
_entity_poly.entity_id
_entity_poly.type
_entity_poly.pdbx_seq_one_letter_code
_entity_poly.pdbx_strand_id
1 'polypeptide(L)'
;DGMQNDEMWQVAADFQAPIVLPFLSGPNPREMELVKADPIQVMLDFFTEQLKVADRFGLRHLCILDPGTGFAPSNWPWEERYIYQKQVYSNLDRLRIFNLPLYIALPWKETAQHDELLEIVLRQQPEFGRGHYPEKIRRVERQLNL
;
A
#
# COMPACT_ATOMS: atom_id res chain seq x y z
N ASP A 1 -5.30 -10.72 5.62
CA ASP A 1 -6.63 -10.38 6.13
C ASP A 1 -6.69 -9.09 6.98
N GLY A 2 -5.66 -8.25 6.89
CA GLY A 2 -5.67 -6.89 7.38
C GLY A 2 -5.75 -6.70 8.89
N MET A 3 -5.33 -7.69 9.69
CA MET A 3 -5.31 -7.58 11.16
C MET A 3 -6.70 -7.26 11.76
N GLN A 4 -7.75 -7.92 11.26
CA GLN A 4 -9.13 -7.58 11.61
C GLN A 4 -9.62 -8.13 12.96
N ASN A 5 -8.82 -8.94 13.66
CA ASN A 5 -9.18 -9.43 14.98
C ASN A 5 -8.09 -9.21 16.03
N ASP A 6 -8.50 -9.06 17.29
CA ASP A 6 -7.61 -8.76 18.41
C ASP A 6 -6.63 -9.93 18.72
N GLU A 7 -6.97 -11.17 18.38
CA GLU A 7 -6.08 -12.32 18.56
C GLU A 7 -4.82 -12.22 17.71
N MET A 8 -4.94 -11.73 16.46
CA MET A 8 -3.78 -11.51 15.59
C MET A 8 -2.87 -10.41 16.14
N TRP A 9 -3.46 -9.35 16.68
CA TRP A 9 -2.70 -8.29 17.33
C TRP A 9 -1.98 -8.80 18.58
N GLN A 10 -2.63 -9.65 19.38
CA GLN A 10 -2.01 -10.25 20.55
C GLN A 10 -0.83 -11.15 20.17
N VAL A 11 -0.99 -12.01 19.17
CA VAL A 11 0.12 -12.86 18.67
C VAL A 11 1.29 -11.99 18.18
N ALA A 12 1.01 -10.94 17.41
CA ALA A 12 2.06 -10.06 16.95
C ALA A 12 2.77 -9.35 18.13
N ALA A 13 2.04 -8.98 19.18
CA ALA A 13 2.60 -8.38 20.39
C ALA A 13 3.50 -9.37 21.17
N ASP A 14 3.05 -10.60 21.32
CA ASP A 14 3.81 -11.65 22.04
C ASP A 14 5.17 -11.94 21.37
N PHE A 15 5.22 -11.85 20.05
CA PHE A 15 6.45 -12.08 19.27
C PHE A 15 7.17 -10.79 18.85
N GLN A 16 6.66 -9.61 19.19
CA GLN A 16 7.19 -8.31 18.72
C GLN A 16 7.44 -8.29 17.20
N ALA A 17 6.49 -8.84 16.45
CA ALA A 17 6.61 -9.04 15.01
C ALA A 17 6.22 -7.78 14.24
N PRO A 18 7.01 -7.35 13.22
CA PRO A 18 6.59 -6.31 12.29
C PRO A 18 5.30 -6.69 11.55
N ILE A 19 4.44 -5.72 11.33
CA ILE A 19 3.11 -5.91 10.74
C ILE A 19 2.97 -5.05 9.50
N VAL A 20 2.72 -5.67 8.35
CA VAL A 20 2.24 -4.95 7.17
C VAL A 20 0.72 -4.79 7.29
N LEU A 21 0.25 -3.55 7.35
CA LEU A 21 -1.17 -3.19 7.40
C LEU A 21 -1.65 -2.83 5.99
N PRO A 22 -2.34 -3.74 5.28
CA PRO A 22 -2.88 -3.43 3.97
C PRO A 22 -4.19 -2.65 4.09
N PHE A 23 -4.33 -1.58 3.31
CA PHE A 23 -5.62 -0.96 3.09
C PHE A 23 -6.50 -1.86 2.22
N LEU A 24 -7.72 -2.12 2.67
CA LEU A 24 -8.73 -2.86 1.94
C LEU A 24 -10.02 -2.02 1.89
N SER A 25 -10.50 -1.73 0.68
CA SER A 25 -11.77 -1.02 0.48
C SER A 25 -13.01 -1.94 0.54
N GLY A 26 -12.86 -3.13 1.09
CA GLY A 26 -13.91 -4.14 1.22
C GLY A 26 -13.56 -5.17 2.29
N PRO A 27 -14.41 -6.19 2.47
CA PRO A 27 -14.24 -7.17 3.54
C PRO A 27 -13.02 -8.08 3.35
N ASN A 28 -12.54 -8.21 2.12
CA ASN A 28 -11.34 -9.02 1.81
C ASN A 28 -10.76 -8.62 0.43
N PRO A 29 -9.54 -9.06 0.06
CA PRO A 29 -8.89 -8.70 -1.20
C PRO A 29 -9.63 -9.13 -2.48
N ARG A 30 -10.62 -10.01 -2.41
CA ARG A 30 -11.40 -10.48 -3.56
C ARG A 30 -12.69 -9.70 -3.75
N GLU A 31 -13.12 -8.98 -2.73
CA GLU A 31 -14.39 -8.26 -2.68
C GLU A 31 -14.13 -6.80 -2.30
N MET A 32 -13.24 -6.16 -3.05
CA MET A 32 -12.94 -4.75 -2.87
C MET A 32 -13.92 -3.87 -3.63
N GLU A 33 -14.35 -2.79 -3.00
CA GLU A 33 -15.18 -1.77 -3.60
C GLU A 33 -14.31 -0.69 -4.25
N LEU A 34 -14.76 -0.19 -5.42
CA LEU A 34 -14.09 0.93 -6.06
C LEU A 34 -14.29 2.20 -5.22
N VAL A 35 -13.18 2.77 -4.76
CA VAL A 35 -13.19 4.03 -4.00
C VAL A 35 -13.41 5.19 -4.98
N LYS A 36 -14.58 5.83 -4.92
CA LYS A 36 -14.98 6.97 -5.77
C LYS A 36 -14.59 8.33 -5.20
N ALA A 37 -14.26 8.37 -3.91
CA ALA A 37 -13.79 9.58 -3.23
C ALA A 37 -12.26 9.73 -3.40
N ASP A 38 -11.66 10.74 -2.74
CA ASP A 38 -10.20 10.82 -2.64
C ASP A 38 -9.65 9.56 -1.92
N PRO A 39 -8.98 8.63 -2.64
CA PRO A 39 -8.57 7.37 -2.04
C PRO A 39 -7.56 7.56 -0.91
N ILE A 40 -6.73 8.60 -0.97
CA ILE A 40 -5.76 8.87 0.09
C ILE A 40 -6.47 9.35 1.37
N GLN A 41 -7.54 10.14 1.25
CA GLN A 41 -8.30 10.53 2.43
C GLN A 41 -8.95 9.31 3.09
N VAL A 42 -9.52 8.42 2.31
CA VAL A 42 -10.10 7.16 2.83
C VAL A 42 -9.02 6.30 3.51
N MET A 43 -7.82 6.24 2.94
CA MET A 43 -6.68 5.53 3.56
C MET A 43 -6.21 6.20 4.85
N LEU A 44 -6.16 7.53 4.90
CA LEU A 44 -5.80 8.27 6.11
C LEU A 44 -6.77 7.95 7.26
N ASP A 45 -8.06 7.95 6.98
CA ASP A 45 -9.09 7.62 7.96
C ASP A 45 -8.94 6.15 8.42
N PHE A 46 -8.77 5.23 7.47
CA PHE A 46 -8.57 3.81 7.77
C PHE A 46 -7.32 3.56 8.63
N PHE A 47 -6.17 4.09 8.24
CA PHE A 47 -4.93 3.90 9.00
C PHE A 47 -5.00 4.59 10.37
N THR A 48 -5.68 5.71 10.48
CA THR A 48 -5.91 6.36 11.78
C THR A 48 -6.60 5.41 12.75
N GLU A 49 -7.66 4.72 12.32
CA GLU A 49 -8.37 3.77 13.18
C GLU A 49 -7.54 2.50 13.45
N GLN A 50 -6.87 1.95 12.45
CA GLN A 50 -6.01 0.77 12.64
C GLN A 50 -4.84 1.04 13.58
N LEU A 51 -4.24 2.22 13.51
CA LEU A 51 -3.12 2.59 14.37
C LEU A 51 -3.56 2.85 15.82
N LYS A 52 -4.81 3.23 16.08
CA LYS A 52 -5.36 3.24 17.44
C LYS A 52 -5.42 1.82 18.05
N VAL A 53 -5.74 0.84 17.21
CA VAL A 53 -5.68 -0.58 17.64
C VAL A 53 -4.24 -0.99 17.92
N ALA A 54 -3.32 -0.69 17.01
CA ALA A 54 -1.89 -0.96 17.20
C ALA A 54 -1.34 -0.34 18.49
N ASP A 55 -1.77 0.88 18.83
CA ASP A 55 -1.37 1.58 20.07
C ASP A 55 -1.83 0.81 21.32
N ARG A 56 -3.04 0.23 21.31
CA ARG A 56 -3.54 -0.59 22.45
C ARG A 56 -2.66 -1.80 22.74
N PHE A 57 -2.03 -2.36 21.70
CA PHE A 57 -1.12 -3.51 21.81
C PHE A 57 0.36 -3.11 21.88
N GLY A 58 0.68 -1.80 21.86
CA GLY A 58 2.05 -1.30 21.90
C GLY A 58 2.85 -1.56 20.61
N LEU A 59 2.18 -1.81 19.48
CA LEU A 59 2.79 -2.27 18.22
C LEU A 59 2.89 -1.20 17.13
N ARG A 60 2.46 0.04 17.38
CA ARG A 60 2.49 1.08 16.36
C ARG A 60 3.85 1.21 15.67
N HIS A 61 4.94 1.16 16.42
CA HIS A 61 6.30 1.30 15.92
C HIS A 61 6.77 0.14 15.02
N LEU A 62 6.04 -0.97 15.01
CA LEU A 62 6.27 -2.14 14.18
C LEU A 62 5.35 -2.19 12.95
N CYS A 63 4.45 -1.22 12.79
CA CYS A 63 3.54 -1.17 11.65
C CYS A 63 4.23 -0.62 10.41
N ILE A 64 3.91 -1.21 9.26
CA ILE A 64 4.31 -0.81 7.92
C ILE A 64 3.03 -0.62 7.11
N LEU A 65 2.82 0.53 6.49
CA LEU A 65 1.58 0.83 5.80
C LEU A 65 1.63 0.35 4.34
N ASP A 66 0.61 -0.41 3.93
CA ASP A 66 0.43 -0.83 2.54
C ASP A 66 -0.86 -0.22 1.98
N PRO A 67 -0.80 0.69 0.99
CA PRO A 67 -1.98 1.26 0.35
C PRO A 67 -2.88 0.25 -0.37
N GLY A 68 -2.50 -1.03 -0.40
CA GLY A 68 -3.31 -2.10 -0.97
C GLY A 68 -3.40 -2.08 -2.50
N THR A 69 -2.56 -1.30 -3.17
CA THR A 69 -2.59 -1.16 -4.64
C THR A 69 -2.22 -2.44 -5.40
N GLY A 70 -1.60 -3.42 -4.71
CA GLY A 70 -1.33 -4.74 -5.25
C GLY A 70 -2.57 -5.63 -5.38
N PHE A 71 -3.63 -5.31 -4.65
CA PHE A 71 -4.93 -5.96 -4.78
C PHE A 71 -5.65 -5.36 -5.97
N ALA A 72 -5.81 -6.15 -7.00
CA ALA A 72 -6.48 -5.74 -8.23
C ALA A 72 -7.60 -6.73 -8.51
N PRO A 73 -8.77 -6.57 -7.87
CA PRO A 73 -9.89 -7.48 -8.06
C PRO A 73 -10.27 -7.53 -9.54
N SER A 74 -10.58 -8.71 -10.02
CA SER A 74 -10.91 -8.95 -11.44
C SER A 74 -12.16 -8.21 -11.91
N ASN A 75 -13.01 -7.80 -10.97
CA ASN A 75 -14.22 -7.04 -11.21
C ASN A 75 -14.00 -5.54 -11.49
N TRP A 76 -12.76 -5.04 -11.33
CA TRP A 76 -12.46 -3.66 -11.69
C TRP A 76 -11.90 -3.59 -13.12
N PRO A 77 -12.48 -2.79 -14.03
CA PRO A 77 -11.89 -2.50 -15.33
C PRO A 77 -10.47 -1.93 -15.19
N TRP A 78 -9.63 -2.23 -16.19
CA TRP A 78 -8.22 -1.79 -16.11
C TRP A 78 -8.09 -0.26 -16.06
N GLU A 79 -8.88 0.44 -16.83
CA GLU A 79 -8.88 1.91 -16.89
C GLU A 79 -9.16 2.53 -15.52
N GLU A 80 -10.13 1.99 -14.78
CA GLU A 80 -10.46 2.45 -13.44
C GLU A 80 -9.32 2.14 -12.45
N ARG A 81 -8.73 0.93 -12.55
CA ARG A 81 -7.57 0.55 -11.72
C ARG A 81 -6.36 1.45 -11.97
N TYR A 82 -6.08 1.76 -13.24
CA TYR A 82 -4.97 2.61 -13.62
C TYR A 82 -5.13 4.03 -13.05
N ILE A 83 -6.32 4.63 -13.21
CA ILE A 83 -6.62 5.96 -12.66
C ILE A 83 -6.49 5.95 -11.13
N TYR A 84 -7.06 4.95 -10.46
CA TYR A 84 -6.98 4.79 -9.02
C TYR A 84 -5.53 4.64 -8.55
N GLN A 85 -4.77 3.72 -9.15
CA GLN A 85 -3.36 3.51 -8.77
C GLN A 85 -2.52 4.77 -9.01
N LYS A 86 -2.73 5.45 -10.14
CA LYS A 86 -2.03 6.70 -10.44
C LYS A 86 -2.32 7.77 -9.39
N GLN A 87 -3.58 7.92 -9.00
CA GLN A 87 -4.00 8.86 -7.96
C GLN A 87 -3.35 8.51 -6.61
N VAL A 88 -3.36 7.22 -6.21
CA VAL A 88 -2.74 6.78 -4.97
C VAL A 88 -1.23 7.02 -5.00
N TYR A 89 -0.52 6.54 -6.02
CA TYR A 89 0.93 6.64 -6.11
C TYR A 89 1.42 8.10 -6.17
N SER A 90 0.66 8.99 -6.82
CA SER A 90 1.02 10.41 -6.89
C SER A 90 0.86 11.16 -5.57
N ASN A 91 0.22 10.57 -4.57
CA ASN A 91 -0.10 11.21 -3.30
C ASN A 91 0.33 10.37 -2.06
N LEU A 92 1.30 9.46 -2.22
CA LEU A 92 1.79 8.63 -1.12
C LEU A 92 2.45 9.47 -0.01
N ASP A 93 2.99 10.64 -0.35
CA ASP A 93 3.56 11.59 0.59
C ASP A 93 2.57 11.99 1.70
N ARG A 94 1.28 12.04 1.42
CA ARG A 94 0.24 12.34 2.42
C ARG A 94 0.15 11.26 3.52
N LEU A 95 0.52 10.01 3.23
CA LEU A 95 0.54 8.93 4.24
C LEU A 95 1.72 9.05 5.20
N ARG A 96 2.75 9.84 4.87
CA ARG A 96 3.91 10.04 5.73
C ARG A 96 3.62 10.81 7.01
N ILE A 97 2.40 11.37 7.15
CA ILE A 97 1.93 11.97 8.41
C ILE A 97 1.98 10.98 9.59
N PHE A 98 1.87 9.68 9.32
CA PHE A 98 1.95 8.65 10.35
C PHE A 98 3.37 8.36 10.83
N ASN A 99 4.40 8.86 10.12
CA ASN A 99 5.82 8.61 10.39
C ASN A 99 6.14 7.10 10.46
N LEU A 100 5.57 6.32 9.56
CA LEU A 100 5.74 4.87 9.43
C LEU A 100 6.22 4.52 8.02
N PRO A 101 6.95 3.39 7.86
CA PRO A 101 7.39 2.94 6.56
C PRO A 101 6.21 2.62 5.63
N LEU A 102 6.40 2.85 4.33
CA LEU A 102 5.48 2.46 3.27
C LEU A 102 5.98 1.20 2.58
N TYR A 103 5.08 0.24 2.38
CA TYR A 103 5.29 -0.96 1.60
C TYR A 103 4.39 -0.92 0.37
N ILE A 104 4.96 -1.08 -0.82
CA ILE A 104 4.22 -0.98 -2.08
C ILE A 104 4.42 -2.22 -2.92
N ALA A 105 3.31 -2.83 -3.35
CA ALA A 105 3.36 -3.81 -4.43
C ALA A 105 3.54 -3.09 -5.77
N LEU A 106 4.74 -3.19 -6.33
CA LEU A 106 5.16 -2.42 -7.52
C LEU A 106 4.49 -2.92 -8.80
N PRO A 107 4.13 -2.02 -9.73
CA PRO A 107 3.65 -2.38 -11.06
C PRO A 107 4.69 -3.23 -11.82
N TRP A 108 4.25 -4.35 -12.41
CA TRP A 108 5.18 -5.32 -12.97
C TRP A 108 4.99 -5.63 -14.45
N LYS A 109 3.78 -5.42 -15.00
CA LYS A 109 3.51 -5.73 -16.41
C LYS A 109 4.29 -4.82 -17.35
N GLU A 110 4.61 -5.32 -18.52
CA GLU A 110 5.35 -4.57 -19.54
C GLU A 110 4.39 -3.84 -20.49
N THR A 111 3.78 -2.78 -19.97
CA THR A 111 2.96 -1.84 -20.75
C THR A 111 3.33 -0.41 -20.37
N ALA A 112 3.11 0.54 -21.28
CA ALA A 112 3.41 1.95 -21.04
C ALA A 112 2.75 2.49 -19.76
N GLN A 113 1.51 2.10 -19.48
CA GLN A 113 0.80 2.50 -18.26
C GLN A 113 1.42 1.93 -16.99
N HIS A 114 1.88 0.67 -17.01
CA HIS A 114 2.57 0.09 -15.84
C HIS A 114 3.96 0.68 -15.66
N ASP A 115 4.65 1.05 -16.74
CA ASP A 115 5.93 1.73 -16.67
C ASP A 115 5.77 3.13 -16.06
N GLU A 116 4.75 3.89 -16.50
CA GLU A 116 4.40 5.18 -15.91
C GLU A 116 4.08 5.06 -14.41
N LEU A 117 3.24 4.09 -14.02
CA LEU A 117 2.92 3.86 -12.61
C LEU A 117 4.16 3.50 -11.80
N LEU A 118 5.08 2.71 -12.35
CA LEU A 118 6.33 2.33 -11.70
C LEU A 118 7.23 3.56 -11.48
N GLU A 119 7.35 4.44 -12.47
CA GLU A 119 8.09 5.70 -12.33
C GLU A 119 7.49 6.59 -11.24
N ILE A 120 6.16 6.76 -11.24
CA ILE A 120 5.47 7.59 -10.25
C ILE A 120 5.76 7.06 -8.84
N VAL A 121 5.59 5.76 -8.61
CA VAL A 121 5.78 5.20 -7.26
C VAL A 121 7.23 5.22 -6.81
N LEU A 122 8.19 4.98 -7.69
CA LEU A 122 9.62 5.03 -7.33
C LEU A 122 10.08 6.45 -6.96
N ARG A 123 9.52 7.49 -7.60
CA ARG A 123 9.79 8.88 -7.20
C ARG A 123 9.31 9.21 -5.80
N GLN A 124 8.34 8.48 -5.26
CA GLN A 124 7.88 8.61 -3.86
C GLN A 124 8.80 7.95 -2.84
N GLN A 125 9.78 7.17 -3.30
CA GLN A 125 10.78 6.51 -2.45
C GLN A 125 10.17 5.73 -1.27
N PRO A 126 9.29 4.73 -1.55
CA PRO A 126 8.78 3.88 -0.47
C PRO A 126 9.92 3.07 0.16
N GLU A 127 9.86 2.84 1.47
CA GLU A 127 10.89 2.09 2.20
C GLU A 127 10.94 0.63 1.79
N PHE A 128 9.80 0.07 1.35
CA PHE A 128 9.72 -1.31 0.87
C PHE A 128 8.95 -1.39 -0.44
N GLY A 129 9.56 -2.05 -1.43
CA GLY A 129 8.93 -2.35 -2.72
C GLY A 129 8.92 -3.85 -3.00
N ARG A 130 7.75 -4.44 -3.23
CA ARG A 130 7.65 -5.81 -3.71
C ARG A 130 7.48 -5.82 -5.23
N GLY A 131 8.44 -6.37 -5.94
CA GLY A 131 8.40 -6.48 -7.40
C GLY A 131 8.65 -7.91 -7.89
N HIS A 132 8.12 -8.23 -9.08
CA HIS A 132 8.35 -9.53 -9.74
C HIS A 132 9.62 -9.53 -10.60
N TYR A 133 10.05 -8.36 -11.08
CA TYR A 133 11.17 -8.20 -12.01
C TYR A 133 12.18 -7.17 -11.48
N PRO A 134 13.15 -7.57 -10.65
CA PRO A 134 14.14 -6.65 -10.06
C PRO A 134 14.94 -5.88 -11.10
N GLU A 135 15.25 -6.47 -12.25
CA GLU A 135 16.00 -5.80 -13.32
C GLU A 135 15.22 -4.62 -13.92
N LYS A 136 13.89 -4.79 -14.09
CA LYS A 136 13.01 -3.70 -14.55
C LYS A 136 13.05 -2.54 -13.56
N ILE A 137 12.90 -2.82 -12.26
CA ILE A 137 12.92 -1.82 -11.21
C ILE A 137 14.25 -1.05 -11.23
N ARG A 138 15.40 -1.76 -11.20
CA ARG A 138 16.74 -1.15 -11.25
C ARG A 138 17.00 -0.34 -12.52
N ARG A 139 16.41 -0.74 -13.66
CA ARG A 139 16.51 0.03 -14.90
C ARG A 139 15.80 1.36 -14.76
N VAL A 140 14.58 1.36 -14.23
CA VAL A 140 13.79 2.59 -14.03
C VAL A 140 14.44 3.48 -12.96
N GLU A 141 14.91 2.94 -11.84
CA GLU A 141 15.66 3.70 -10.81
C GLU A 141 16.85 4.44 -11.41
N ARG A 142 17.66 3.76 -12.24
CA ARG A 142 18.80 4.39 -12.93
C ARG A 142 18.38 5.50 -13.88
N GLN A 143 17.26 5.33 -14.60
CA GLN A 143 16.73 6.37 -15.49
C GLN A 143 16.24 7.61 -14.73
N LEU A 144 15.75 7.40 -13.50
CA LEU A 144 15.27 8.45 -12.61
C LEU A 144 16.39 9.08 -11.75
N ASN A 145 17.61 8.56 -11.81
CA ASN A 145 18.74 8.92 -10.93
C ASN A 145 18.43 8.72 -9.43
N LEU A 146 17.76 7.64 -9.10
CA LEU A 146 17.44 7.20 -7.73
C LEU A 146 18.44 6.17 -7.23
#